data_c7ac28b3e5823eafd0c82cd4b95c21e9
#
_entry.id   c7ac28b3e5823eafd0c82cd4b95c21e9
#
_cell.length_a   1.000
_cell.length_b   1.000
_cell.length_c   1.000
_cell.angle_alpha   90.00
_cell.angle_beta   90.00
_cell.angle_gamma   90.00
#
_symmetry.space_group_name_H-M   'P 1'
#
loop_
_entity.id
_entity.type
_entity.pdbx_description
1 polymer ?
#
loop_
_entity_poly.entity_id
_entity_poly.type
_entity_poly.pdbx_seq_one_letter_code
_entity_poly.pdbx_strand_id
1 'polypeptide(L)'
;MTRMLIKVVLCTLLILGFASAQAAADRLKDLTSIAGVRTNQLVGYGVVVGLAGTGDGSSGLTLQSLQSMVSQFGLVTDASNLTAKNAAAVMVTAEMPAFMKPGQRMDVTVSTIGGAKSLRGGMLLMTPLLGADGETYAIAQGSLVVGGLGVTGNDGSSVIVNVPTVGRIPRGAFVERMVETPFQSTDTVLLNLHQGDFSTAMRVADAVNEVFGPSVATPLDASTIKVRAPVDPAQKVSFVSLLENINVDPARPAAKVIVNSRTGTIVIGGDVKVTPSVVTHGSLTVRINEDKQVTSTANVAQNAQGTVVTPGQPVVTDDTEIIIEEEPARAFVFDPGVELSDVVDAINGVGASPADLVVILEALREAGALRAEIIVI
;
A
#
# COMPACT_ATOMS: atom_id res chain seq x y z
N MET A 1 28.77 5.48 58.60
CA MET A 1 27.59 5.69 57.75
C MET A 1 27.95 6.07 56.31
N THR A 2 28.81 7.03 56.05
CA THR A 2 29.19 7.52 54.71
C THR A 2 29.79 6.47 53.77
N ARG A 3 30.62 5.54 54.25
CA ARG A 3 31.21 4.46 53.41
C ARG A 3 30.20 3.39 52.94
N MET A 4 29.10 3.21 53.66
CA MET A 4 28.05 2.27 53.32
C MET A 4 27.10 2.88 52.25
N LEU A 5 26.83 4.20 52.34
CA LEU A 5 26.04 4.92 51.36
C LEU A 5 26.73 4.98 49.98
N ILE A 6 28.05 5.16 49.94
CA ILE A 6 28.83 5.18 48.68
C ILE A 6 28.83 3.79 48.03
N LYS A 7 28.88 2.72 48.77
CA LYS A 7 28.80 1.35 48.20
C LYS A 7 27.41 1.04 47.65
N VAL A 8 26.34 1.52 48.28
CA VAL A 8 24.97 1.35 47.80
C VAL A 8 24.73 2.17 46.52
N VAL A 9 25.22 3.42 46.48
CA VAL A 9 25.11 4.27 45.27
C VAL A 9 25.94 3.69 44.11
N LEU A 10 27.13 3.13 44.40
CA LEU A 10 27.96 2.51 43.37
C LEU A 10 27.35 1.20 42.84
N CYS A 11 26.68 0.39 43.70
CA CYS A 11 25.94 -0.80 43.26
C CYS A 11 24.68 -0.45 42.46
N THR A 12 23.94 0.58 42.83
CA THR A 12 22.77 1.04 42.04
C THR A 12 23.17 1.65 40.68
N LEU A 13 24.30 2.37 40.62
CA LEU A 13 24.84 2.86 39.33
C LEU A 13 25.31 1.71 38.43
N LEU A 14 25.86 0.63 39.01
CA LEU A 14 26.29 -0.55 38.24
C LEU A 14 25.09 -1.34 37.70
N ILE A 15 23.98 -1.40 38.43
CA ILE A 15 22.75 -2.09 38.01
C ILE A 15 21.99 -1.28 36.93
N LEU A 16 22.03 0.06 36.98
CA LEU A 16 21.46 0.90 35.90
C LEU A 16 22.28 0.85 34.59
N GLY A 17 23.58 0.51 34.65
CA GLY A 17 24.43 0.41 33.45
C GLY A 17 24.17 -0.85 32.59
N PHE A 18 23.40 -1.84 33.07
CA PHE A 18 23.05 -3.06 32.36
C PHE A 18 21.68 -3.05 31.68
N ALA A 19 20.99 -1.93 31.64
CA ALA A 19 19.88 -1.75 30.70
C ALA A 19 20.43 -1.59 29.27
N SER A 20 21.10 -2.65 28.78
CA SER A 20 21.41 -2.78 27.36
C SER A 20 20.12 -2.67 26.60
N ALA A 21 19.99 -1.67 25.74
CA ALA A 21 18.97 -1.64 24.74
C ALA A 21 19.04 -2.98 23.99
N GLN A 22 18.12 -3.90 24.30
CA GLN A 22 17.96 -5.12 23.51
C GLN A 22 17.56 -4.63 22.12
N ALA A 23 18.50 -4.65 21.18
CA ALA A 23 18.16 -4.60 19.79
C ALA A 23 17.08 -5.67 19.59
N ALA A 24 15.90 -5.28 19.14
CA ALA A 24 14.82 -6.20 18.90
C ALA A 24 15.26 -7.10 17.75
N ALA A 25 15.73 -8.31 18.11
CA ALA A 25 16.08 -9.31 17.12
C ALA A 25 14.78 -9.79 16.47
N ASP A 26 14.70 -9.67 15.16
CA ASP A 26 13.55 -10.12 14.38
C ASP A 26 13.63 -11.64 14.17
N ARG A 27 12.48 -12.29 14.12
CA ARG A 27 12.45 -13.73 13.80
C ARG A 27 12.67 -13.91 12.30
N LEU A 28 13.32 -15.01 11.94
CA LEU A 28 13.62 -15.31 10.55
C LEU A 28 12.38 -15.29 9.65
N LYS A 29 11.23 -15.76 10.12
CA LYS A 29 9.94 -15.72 9.39
C LYS A 29 9.42 -14.30 9.11
N ASP A 30 9.83 -13.31 9.92
CA ASP A 30 9.41 -11.92 9.74
C ASP A 30 10.32 -11.19 8.72
N LEU A 31 11.52 -11.75 8.46
CA LEU A 31 12.50 -11.23 7.51
C LEU A 31 12.49 -11.93 6.16
N THR A 32 12.01 -13.19 6.11
CA THR A 32 12.13 -14.05 4.92
C THR A 32 10.83 -14.73 4.55
N SER A 33 10.73 -15.11 3.30
CA SER A 33 9.73 -16.03 2.76
C SER A 33 10.40 -17.27 2.18
N ILE A 34 9.70 -18.40 2.21
CA ILE A 34 10.21 -19.65 1.62
C ILE A 34 9.91 -19.65 0.13
N ALA A 35 10.94 -19.81 -0.69
CA ALA A 35 10.78 -19.89 -2.13
C ALA A 35 9.91 -21.10 -2.54
N GLY A 36 9.02 -20.87 -3.51
CA GLY A 36 8.07 -21.89 -3.97
C GLY A 36 6.83 -22.05 -3.09
N VAL A 37 6.77 -21.39 -1.93
CA VAL A 37 5.57 -21.31 -1.08
C VAL A 37 4.85 -20.00 -1.36
N ARG A 38 3.89 -20.04 -2.28
CA ARG A 38 3.13 -18.84 -2.68
C ARG A 38 1.66 -19.17 -2.87
N THR A 39 0.82 -18.18 -2.76
CA THR A 39 -0.58 -18.25 -3.17
C THR A 39 -0.65 -18.29 -4.70
N ASN A 40 -1.41 -19.24 -5.24
CA ASN A 40 -1.64 -19.38 -6.68
C ASN A 40 -2.99 -18.76 -7.03
N GLN A 41 -3.00 -17.92 -8.06
CA GLN A 41 -4.22 -17.31 -8.56
C GLN A 41 -4.90 -18.28 -9.52
N LEU A 42 -6.17 -18.55 -9.28
CA LEU A 42 -7.01 -19.37 -10.15
C LEU A 42 -8.08 -18.51 -10.79
N VAL A 43 -8.37 -18.80 -12.05
CA VAL A 43 -9.37 -18.09 -12.83
C VAL A 43 -10.26 -19.09 -13.57
N GLY A 44 -11.55 -18.77 -13.68
CA GLY A 44 -12.50 -19.59 -14.42
C GLY A 44 -13.59 -18.74 -15.06
N TYR A 45 -14.18 -19.27 -16.10
CA TYR A 45 -15.35 -18.71 -16.75
C TYR A 45 -16.57 -19.56 -16.37
N GLY A 46 -17.63 -18.90 -15.90
CA GLY A 46 -18.83 -19.59 -15.47
C GLY A 46 -20.11 -18.84 -15.79
N VAL A 47 -21.23 -19.43 -15.39
CA VAL A 47 -22.56 -18.85 -15.53
C VAL A 47 -23.23 -18.82 -14.16
N VAL A 48 -23.76 -17.68 -13.81
CA VAL A 48 -24.66 -17.51 -12.65
C VAL A 48 -26.09 -17.56 -13.14
N VAL A 49 -26.93 -18.33 -12.45
CA VAL A 49 -28.34 -18.49 -12.74
C VAL A 49 -29.21 -18.11 -11.54
N GLY A 50 -30.52 -17.96 -11.74
CA GLY A 50 -31.46 -17.65 -10.68
C GLY A 50 -31.57 -16.15 -10.38
N LEU A 51 -31.08 -15.30 -11.27
CA LEU A 51 -31.21 -13.85 -11.14
C LEU A 51 -32.65 -13.39 -11.41
N ALA A 52 -33.15 -12.42 -10.60
CA ALA A 52 -34.52 -11.92 -10.71
C ALA A 52 -34.63 -10.84 -11.80
N GLY A 53 -34.36 -11.19 -13.06
CA GLY A 53 -34.41 -10.27 -14.21
C GLY A 53 -33.24 -9.28 -14.30
N THR A 54 -32.21 -9.44 -13.49
CA THR A 54 -31.00 -8.58 -13.46
C THR A 54 -29.82 -9.13 -14.25
N GLY A 55 -30.00 -10.22 -14.96
CA GLY A 55 -28.97 -10.86 -15.76
C GLY A 55 -28.62 -10.12 -17.05
N ASP A 56 -27.90 -10.79 -17.95
CA ASP A 56 -27.29 -10.22 -19.16
C ASP A 56 -28.29 -9.93 -20.31
N GLY A 57 -29.56 -10.32 -20.14
CA GLY A 57 -30.61 -10.05 -21.14
C GLY A 57 -30.41 -10.82 -22.44
N SER A 58 -30.00 -10.13 -23.48
CA SER A 58 -29.79 -10.72 -24.83
C SER A 58 -28.31 -10.86 -25.21
N SER A 59 -27.41 -10.92 -24.23
CA SER A 59 -25.97 -11.12 -24.47
C SER A 59 -25.71 -12.44 -25.19
N GLY A 60 -25.10 -12.39 -26.37
CA GLY A 60 -24.74 -13.56 -27.16
C GLY A 60 -23.83 -14.53 -26.42
N LEU A 61 -22.89 -14.02 -25.64
CA LEU A 61 -21.96 -14.84 -24.86
C LEU A 61 -22.69 -15.70 -23.84
N THR A 62 -23.60 -15.11 -23.06
CA THR A 62 -24.36 -15.82 -22.03
C THR A 62 -25.33 -16.82 -22.64
N LEU A 63 -25.98 -16.47 -23.77
CA LEU A 63 -26.87 -17.39 -24.50
C LEU A 63 -26.11 -18.59 -25.03
N GLN A 64 -24.95 -18.37 -25.66
CA GLN A 64 -24.10 -19.45 -26.17
C GLN A 64 -23.62 -20.35 -25.04
N SER A 65 -23.24 -19.80 -23.88
CA SER A 65 -22.83 -20.60 -22.74
C SER A 65 -23.96 -21.45 -22.16
N LEU A 66 -25.17 -20.86 -22.05
CA LEU A 66 -26.35 -21.59 -21.63
C LEU A 66 -26.69 -22.72 -22.63
N GLN A 67 -26.63 -22.45 -23.92
CA GLN A 67 -26.87 -23.47 -24.96
C GLN A 67 -25.87 -24.63 -24.88
N SER A 68 -24.57 -24.29 -24.74
CA SER A 68 -23.51 -25.32 -24.59
C SER A 68 -23.73 -26.15 -23.34
N MET A 69 -24.16 -25.56 -22.24
CA MET A 69 -24.42 -26.28 -21.00
C MET A 69 -25.64 -27.20 -21.12
N VAL A 70 -26.74 -26.69 -21.66
CA VAL A 70 -27.99 -27.46 -21.84
C VAL A 70 -27.75 -28.61 -22.80
N SER A 71 -26.91 -28.44 -23.82
CA SER A 71 -26.54 -29.50 -24.74
C SER A 71 -25.74 -30.61 -24.08
N GLN A 72 -24.92 -30.35 -23.08
CA GLN A 72 -24.22 -31.38 -22.29
C GLN A 72 -25.17 -32.27 -21.50
N PHE A 73 -26.36 -31.77 -21.15
CA PHE A 73 -27.42 -32.56 -20.52
C PHE A 73 -28.31 -33.29 -21.54
N GLY A 74 -27.94 -33.29 -22.83
CA GLY A 74 -28.66 -33.97 -23.88
C GLY A 74 -29.91 -33.23 -24.39
N LEU A 75 -30.10 -31.97 -24.01
CA LEU A 75 -31.21 -31.14 -24.46
C LEU A 75 -30.77 -30.27 -25.64
N VAL A 76 -31.48 -30.36 -26.76
CA VAL A 76 -31.28 -29.52 -27.94
C VAL A 76 -32.27 -28.36 -27.89
N THR A 77 -31.78 -27.18 -27.75
CA THR A 77 -32.60 -25.96 -27.70
C THR A 77 -32.03 -24.91 -28.64
N ASP A 78 -32.89 -24.28 -29.43
CA ASP A 78 -32.50 -23.18 -30.29
C ASP A 78 -32.18 -21.92 -29.44
N ALA A 79 -31.07 -21.24 -29.74
CA ALA A 79 -30.65 -20.05 -29.03
C ALA A 79 -31.69 -18.91 -29.07
N SER A 80 -32.55 -18.90 -30.10
CA SER A 80 -33.63 -17.92 -30.26
C SER A 80 -34.72 -18.01 -29.17
N ASN A 81 -34.85 -19.16 -28.52
CA ASN A 81 -35.84 -19.40 -27.45
C ASN A 81 -35.27 -19.19 -26.06
N LEU A 82 -33.98 -18.89 -25.93
CA LEU A 82 -33.32 -18.65 -24.67
C LEU A 82 -33.23 -17.14 -24.39
N THR A 83 -33.47 -16.77 -23.15
CA THR A 83 -33.24 -15.41 -22.67
C THR A 83 -32.34 -15.45 -21.44
N ALA A 84 -31.30 -14.63 -21.44
CA ALA A 84 -30.37 -14.54 -20.29
C ALA A 84 -30.81 -13.49 -19.23
N LYS A 85 -32.12 -13.18 -19.14
CA LYS A 85 -32.62 -12.26 -18.13
C LYS A 85 -32.35 -12.73 -16.70
N ASN A 86 -32.37 -14.04 -16.50
CA ASN A 86 -32.13 -14.67 -15.19
C ASN A 86 -30.76 -15.33 -15.10
N ALA A 87 -29.86 -15.06 -16.04
CA ALA A 87 -28.52 -15.60 -16.05
C ALA A 87 -27.49 -14.54 -16.44
N ALA A 88 -26.25 -14.74 -16.02
CA ALA A 88 -25.14 -13.85 -16.32
C ALA A 88 -23.85 -14.64 -16.54
N ALA A 89 -23.08 -14.24 -17.55
CA ALA A 89 -21.71 -14.70 -17.74
C ALA A 89 -20.79 -14.04 -16.73
N VAL A 90 -19.96 -14.79 -16.08
CA VAL A 90 -19.12 -14.34 -14.98
C VAL A 90 -17.69 -14.85 -15.10
N MET A 91 -16.75 -13.99 -14.64
CA MET A 91 -15.40 -14.39 -14.31
C MET A 91 -15.36 -14.79 -12.83
N VAL A 92 -14.73 -15.91 -12.57
CA VAL A 92 -14.59 -16.49 -11.25
C VAL A 92 -13.12 -16.51 -10.88
N THR A 93 -12.75 -15.92 -9.76
CA THR A 93 -11.38 -15.89 -9.29
C THR A 93 -11.29 -16.46 -7.89
N ALA A 94 -10.21 -17.18 -7.62
CA ALA A 94 -9.91 -17.70 -6.30
C ALA A 94 -8.41 -17.64 -6.03
N GLU A 95 -8.06 -17.50 -4.75
CA GLU A 95 -6.69 -17.58 -4.28
C GLU A 95 -6.49 -18.94 -3.61
N MET A 96 -5.62 -19.74 -4.19
CA MET A 96 -5.28 -21.05 -3.66
C MET A 96 -3.98 -20.95 -2.86
N PRO A 97 -4.04 -20.96 -1.51
CA PRO A 97 -2.86 -21.01 -0.66
C PRO A 97 -1.97 -22.21 -1.00
N ALA A 98 -0.68 -22.08 -0.71
CA ALA A 98 0.24 -23.20 -0.85
C ALA A 98 -0.19 -24.38 0.03
N PHE A 99 0.14 -25.59 -0.44
CA PHE A 99 -0.12 -26.85 0.28
C PHE A 99 -1.59 -27.25 0.47
N MET A 100 -2.52 -26.58 -0.18
CA MET A 100 -3.92 -27.03 -0.14
C MET A 100 -4.04 -28.44 -0.74
N LYS A 101 -4.82 -29.29 -0.07
CA LYS A 101 -5.04 -30.68 -0.44
C LYS A 101 -6.37 -30.84 -1.18
N PRO A 102 -6.50 -31.84 -2.06
CA PRO A 102 -7.79 -32.21 -2.65
C PRO A 102 -8.88 -32.38 -1.59
N GLY A 103 -10.08 -31.88 -1.88
CA GLY A 103 -11.22 -31.84 -0.96
C GLY A 103 -11.27 -30.65 -0.01
N GLN A 104 -10.21 -29.87 0.13
CA GLN A 104 -10.27 -28.62 0.88
C GLN A 104 -11.04 -27.54 0.12
N ARG A 105 -11.60 -26.59 0.87
CA ARG A 105 -12.45 -25.54 0.30
C ARG A 105 -11.79 -24.18 0.42
N MET A 106 -12.00 -23.34 -0.60
CA MET A 106 -11.54 -21.97 -0.66
C MET A 106 -12.68 -21.01 -1.01
N ASP A 107 -12.52 -19.76 -0.67
CA ASP A 107 -13.43 -18.69 -1.04
C ASP A 107 -13.27 -18.33 -2.52
N VAL A 108 -14.37 -17.93 -3.13
CA VAL A 108 -14.41 -17.55 -4.54
C VAL A 108 -15.02 -16.17 -4.69
N THR A 109 -14.44 -15.37 -5.57
CA THR A 109 -14.99 -14.09 -6.01
C THR A 109 -15.54 -14.24 -7.41
N VAL A 110 -16.75 -13.74 -7.63
CA VAL A 110 -17.48 -13.84 -8.90
C VAL A 110 -17.82 -12.45 -9.37
N SER A 111 -17.42 -12.11 -10.60
CA SER A 111 -17.64 -10.80 -11.21
C SER A 111 -18.29 -10.93 -12.57
N THR A 112 -19.25 -10.07 -12.91
CA THR A 112 -19.91 -10.11 -14.22
C THR A 112 -18.96 -9.68 -15.33
N ILE A 113 -19.07 -10.35 -16.47
CA ILE A 113 -18.37 -9.97 -17.72
C ILE A 113 -19.33 -9.23 -18.65
N GLY A 114 -20.61 -9.58 -18.59
CA GLY A 114 -21.66 -9.03 -19.44
C GLY A 114 -22.35 -7.81 -18.86
N GLY A 115 -23.58 -7.56 -19.32
CA GLY A 115 -24.40 -6.41 -18.94
C GLY A 115 -25.29 -6.62 -17.72
N ALA A 116 -25.07 -7.65 -16.93
CA ALA A 116 -25.89 -7.95 -15.76
C ALA A 116 -25.82 -6.81 -14.73
N LYS A 117 -26.99 -6.39 -14.24
CA LYS A 117 -27.11 -5.27 -13.31
C LYS A 117 -26.85 -5.66 -11.86
N SER A 118 -27.10 -6.91 -11.51
CA SER A 118 -26.89 -7.45 -10.16
C SER A 118 -26.79 -8.97 -10.19
N LEU A 119 -25.89 -9.52 -9.36
CA LEU A 119 -25.75 -10.96 -9.12
C LEU A 119 -26.50 -11.44 -7.88
N ARG A 120 -27.27 -10.58 -7.23
CA ARG A 120 -27.96 -10.90 -5.99
C ARG A 120 -28.98 -12.01 -6.18
N GLY A 121 -28.94 -12.99 -5.26
CA GLY A 121 -29.83 -14.17 -5.29
C GLY A 121 -29.39 -15.22 -6.30
N GLY A 122 -28.35 -14.97 -7.08
CA GLY A 122 -27.83 -15.90 -8.07
C GLY A 122 -27.05 -17.06 -7.46
N MET A 123 -26.96 -18.12 -8.23
CA MET A 123 -26.16 -19.32 -7.95
C MET A 123 -25.18 -19.56 -9.08
N LEU A 124 -23.90 -19.70 -8.75
CA LEU A 124 -22.87 -20.09 -9.69
C LEU A 124 -23.01 -21.59 -10.01
N LEU A 125 -23.08 -21.91 -11.28
CA LEU A 125 -23.04 -23.28 -11.76
C LEU A 125 -21.62 -23.83 -11.70
N MET A 126 -21.48 -25.15 -11.77
CA MET A 126 -20.19 -25.83 -11.71
C MET A 126 -19.20 -25.22 -12.71
N THR A 127 -18.13 -24.65 -12.20
CA THR A 127 -17.15 -23.88 -12.97
C THR A 127 -15.74 -24.37 -12.64
N PRO A 128 -14.98 -24.86 -13.61
CA PRO A 128 -13.58 -25.20 -13.40
C PRO A 128 -12.75 -23.92 -13.21
N LEU A 129 -11.83 -23.96 -12.26
CA LEU A 129 -10.85 -22.92 -12.01
C LEU A 129 -9.48 -23.38 -12.47
N LEU A 130 -8.91 -22.62 -13.39
CA LEU A 130 -7.66 -22.92 -14.08
C LEU A 130 -6.50 -22.13 -13.45
N GLY A 131 -5.35 -22.76 -13.38
CA GLY A 131 -4.09 -22.10 -13.08
C GLY A 131 -3.49 -21.39 -14.29
N ALA A 132 -2.33 -20.76 -14.10
CA ALA A 132 -1.60 -20.08 -15.16
C ALA A 132 -1.09 -21.03 -16.27
N ASP A 133 -0.98 -22.31 -15.96
CA ASP A 133 -0.62 -23.40 -16.87
C ASP A 133 -1.80 -23.95 -17.71
N GLY A 134 -3.02 -23.44 -17.45
CA GLY A 134 -4.24 -23.89 -18.11
C GLY A 134 -4.85 -25.17 -17.54
N GLU A 135 -4.27 -25.74 -16.49
CA GLU A 135 -4.79 -26.95 -15.84
C GLU A 135 -5.84 -26.60 -14.79
N THR A 136 -6.82 -27.49 -14.59
CA THR A 136 -7.88 -27.32 -13.59
C THR A 136 -7.39 -27.75 -12.23
N TYR A 137 -7.41 -26.83 -11.27
CA TYR A 137 -7.00 -27.05 -9.88
C TYR A 137 -8.16 -27.11 -8.89
N ALA A 138 -9.26 -26.45 -9.22
CA ALA A 138 -10.43 -26.44 -8.35
C ALA A 138 -11.73 -26.35 -9.17
N ILE A 139 -12.83 -26.70 -8.53
CA ILE A 139 -14.18 -26.57 -9.08
C ILE A 139 -14.98 -25.66 -8.15
N ALA A 140 -15.54 -24.57 -8.70
CA ALA A 140 -16.36 -23.63 -7.98
C ALA A 140 -17.85 -23.84 -8.25
N GLN A 141 -18.67 -23.77 -7.20
CA GLN A 141 -20.12 -23.82 -7.27
C GLN A 141 -20.74 -23.25 -6.00
N GLY A 142 -21.90 -22.59 -6.08
CA GLY A 142 -22.65 -22.19 -4.89
C GLY A 142 -23.43 -20.91 -5.04
N SER A 143 -24.16 -20.57 -3.97
CA SER A 143 -24.97 -19.35 -3.90
C SER A 143 -24.10 -18.13 -3.62
N LEU A 144 -24.34 -17.04 -4.33
CA LEU A 144 -23.59 -15.80 -4.19
C LEU A 144 -24.07 -14.98 -3.02
N VAL A 145 -23.11 -14.47 -2.25
CA VAL A 145 -23.32 -13.41 -1.28
C VAL A 145 -22.86 -12.10 -1.92
N VAL A 146 -23.81 -11.21 -2.18
CA VAL A 146 -23.59 -9.91 -2.82
C VAL A 146 -23.81 -8.81 -1.80
N GLY A 147 -22.79 -8.00 -1.56
CA GLY A 147 -22.82 -6.93 -0.56
C GLY A 147 -23.49 -5.63 -1.02
N GLY A 148 -23.88 -5.52 -2.30
CA GLY A 148 -24.46 -4.32 -2.89
C GLY A 148 -25.98 -4.39 -3.08
N LEU A 149 -26.63 -3.22 -3.08
CA LEU A 149 -28.03 -3.04 -3.48
C LEU A 149 -28.06 -2.08 -4.66
N GLY A 150 -28.58 -2.55 -5.81
CA GLY A 150 -28.91 -1.69 -6.95
C GLY A 150 -30.40 -1.69 -7.15
N VAL A 151 -31.03 -0.55 -7.10
CA VAL A 151 -32.46 -0.35 -7.43
C VAL A 151 -32.54 0.66 -8.56
N THR A 152 -33.20 0.27 -9.65
CA THR A 152 -33.46 1.16 -10.78
C THR A 152 -34.96 1.42 -10.83
N GLY A 153 -35.37 2.69 -10.76
CA GLY A 153 -36.76 3.10 -10.92
C GLY A 153 -37.19 3.06 -12.37
N ASN A 154 -38.49 2.96 -12.62
CA ASN A 154 -39.05 3.03 -13.99
C ASN A 154 -38.91 4.41 -14.65
N ASP A 155 -38.56 5.43 -13.87
CA ASP A 155 -38.30 6.81 -14.28
C ASP A 155 -36.83 7.06 -14.69
N GLY A 156 -36.00 6.00 -14.68
CA GLY A 156 -34.56 6.09 -14.99
C GLY A 156 -33.69 6.48 -13.77
N SER A 157 -34.27 6.70 -12.61
CA SER A 157 -33.49 6.92 -11.38
C SER A 157 -32.83 5.62 -10.95
N SER A 158 -31.55 5.68 -10.54
CA SER A 158 -30.78 4.53 -10.09
C SER A 158 -30.06 4.87 -8.80
N VAL A 159 -30.30 4.09 -7.76
CA VAL A 159 -29.56 4.15 -6.50
C VAL A 159 -28.71 2.88 -6.40
N ILE A 160 -27.41 3.03 -6.46
CA ILE A 160 -26.44 1.93 -6.30
C ILE A 160 -25.68 2.15 -5.00
N VAL A 161 -25.84 1.22 -4.06
CA VAL A 161 -25.07 1.17 -2.83
C VAL A 161 -24.13 -0.03 -2.91
N ASN A 162 -22.83 0.21 -2.92
CA ASN A 162 -21.77 -0.78 -3.21
C ASN A 162 -21.90 -1.39 -4.62
N VAL A 163 -21.07 -2.38 -4.94
CA VAL A 163 -20.99 -2.98 -6.28
C VAL A 163 -21.85 -4.24 -6.34
N PRO A 164 -23.06 -4.20 -6.94
CA PRO A 164 -23.95 -5.36 -7.01
C PRO A 164 -23.54 -6.40 -8.06
N THR A 165 -22.56 -6.09 -8.91
CA THR A 165 -22.04 -6.93 -10.00
C THR A 165 -20.90 -7.84 -9.57
N VAL A 166 -20.48 -7.75 -8.29
CA VAL A 166 -19.47 -8.61 -7.70
C VAL A 166 -20.07 -9.32 -6.48
N GLY A 167 -19.84 -10.61 -6.39
CA GLY A 167 -20.26 -11.44 -5.25
C GLY A 167 -19.16 -12.36 -4.77
N ARG A 168 -19.30 -12.88 -3.56
CA ARG A 168 -18.41 -13.90 -3.00
C ARG A 168 -19.22 -15.17 -2.72
N ILE A 169 -18.56 -16.31 -2.85
CA ILE A 169 -19.07 -17.59 -2.41
C ILE A 169 -18.12 -18.11 -1.34
N PRO A 170 -18.44 -17.96 -0.05
CA PRO A 170 -17.58 -18.46 1.00
C PRO A 170 -17.45 -19.98 0.90
N ARG A 171 -16.22 -20.47 0.90
CA ARG A 171 -15.92 -21.91 0.73
C ARG A 171 -16.55 -22.50 -0.52
N GLY A 172 -16.66 -21.69 -1.59
CA GLY A 172 -17.39 -22.03 -2.82
C GLY A 172 -16.64 -22.89 -3.82
N ALA A 173 -15.35 -23.08 -3.67
CA ALA A 173 -14.57 -23.97 -4.54
C ALA A 173 -13.95 -25.11 -3.74
N PHE A 174 -13.93 -26.29 -4.37
CA PHE A 174 -13.21 -27.47 -3.90
C PHE A 174 -11.91 -27.63 -4.68
N VAL A 175 -10.82 -27.91 -3.99
CA VAL A 175 -9.55 -28.27 -4.60
C VAL A 175 -9.63 -29.69 -5.14
N GLU A 176 -9.35 -29.85 -6.42
CA GLU A 176 -9.28 -31.14 -7.10
C GLU A 176 -7.84 -31.62 -7.24
N ARG A 177 -6.93 -30.71 -7.49
CA ARG A 177 -5.51 -31.00 -7.69
C ARG A 177 -4.64 -30.11 -6.82
N MET A 178 -3.62 -30.67 -6.23
CA MET A 178 -2.60 -29.95 -5.47
C MET A 178 -1.59 -29.33 -6.43
N VAL A 179 -1.14 -28.12 -6.16
CA VAL A 179 0.01 -27.53 -6.85
C VAL A 179 1.30 -28.13 -6.28
N GLU A 180 2.08 -28.77 -7.13
CA GLU A 180 3.39 -29.28 -6.74
C GLU A 180 4.36 -28.14 -6.47
N THR A 181 5.05 -28.20 -5.35
CA THR A 181 6.05 -27.21 -4.96
C THR A 181 7.41 -27.84 -4.81
N PRO A 182 8.50 -27.18 -5.21
CA PRO A 182 9.86 -27.67 -5.01
C PRO A 182 10.17 -27.97 -3.54
N PHE A 183 9.46 -27.32 -2.62
CA PHE A 183 9.61 -27.53 -1.18
C PHE A 183 9.50 -28.99 -0.76
N GLN A 184 8.66 -29.79 -1.41
CA GLN A 184 8.43 -31.18 -1.02
C GLN A 184 9.49 -32.14 -1.57
N SER A 185 10.07 -31.84 -2.75
CA SER A 185 10.92 -32.75 -3.51
C SER A 185 12.43 -32.51 -3.36
N THR A 186 12.84 -31.35 -2.86
CA THR A 186 14.25 -30.98 -2.75
C THR A 186 14.84 -31.27 -1.37
N ASP A 187 16.14 -31.41 -1.29
CA ASP A 187 16.93 -31.51 -0.04
C ASP A 187 17.34 -30.14 0.50
N THR A 188 16.77 -29.07 -0.03
CA THR A 188 17.08 -27.70 0.32
C THR A 188 15.83 -26.87 0.46
N VAL A 189 15.92 -25.84 1.30
CA VAL A 189 14.93 -24.75 1.43
C VAL A 189 15.63 -23.47 0.99
N LEU A 190 15.04 -22.74 0.07
CA LEU A 190 15.50 -21.42 -0.32
C LEU A 190 14.69 -20.37 0.46
N LEU A 191 15.40 -19.52 1.19
CA LEU A 191 14.82 -18.39 1.90
C LEU A 191 15.04 -17.13 1.08
N ASN A 192 13.97 -16.40 0.81
CA ASN A 192 14.03 -15.11 0.14
C ASN A 192 13.81 -14.00 1.17
N LEU A 193 14.78 -13.10 1.33
CA LEU A 193 14.65 -11.89 2.13
C LEU A 193 13.58 -10.97 1.54
N HIS A 194 12.75 -10.37 2.36
CA HIS A 194 11.77 -9.37 1.93
C HIS A 194 12.43 -8.10 1.39
N GLN A 195 13.59 -7.75 1.95
CA GLN A 195 14.45 -6.68 1.46
C GLN A 195 15.84 -7.25 1.20
N GLY A 196 16.30 -7.16 -0.05
CA GLY A 196 17.60 -7.66 -0.45
C GLY A 196 18.73 -6.81 0.15
N ASP A 197 19.57 -7.43 0.99
CA ASP A 197 20.77 -6.83 1.56
C ASP A 197 21.81 -7.91 1.83
N PHE A 198 23.02 -7.73 1.29
CA PHE A 198 24.12 -8.69 1.43
C PHE A 198 24.54 -8.92 2.89
N SER A 199 24.53 -7.86 3.69
CA SER A 199 24.90 -7.94 5.11
C SER A 199 23.86 -8.71 5.92
N THR A 200 22.57 -8.47 5.67
CA THR A 200 21.48 -9.21 6.29
C THR A 200 21.47 -10.68 5.85
N ALA A 201 21.71 -10.95 4.55
CA ALA A 201 21.78 -12.32 4.04
C ALA A 201 22.91 -13.11 4.72
N MET A 202 24.07 -12.48 4.96
CA MET A 202 25.18 -13.10 5.68
C MET A 202 24.82 -13.36 7.15
N ARG A 203 24.26 -12.38 7.85
CA ARG A 203 23.83 -12.53 9.26
C ARG A 203 22.78 -13.62 9.44
N VAL A 204 21.83 -13.74 8.50
CA VAL A 204 20.86 -14.83 8.49
C VAL A 204 21.55 -16.18 8.33
N ALA A 205 22.50 -16.29 7.38
CA ALA A 205 23.23 -17.54 7.19
C ALA A 205 24.06 -17.92 8.41
N ASP A 206 24.71 -16.95 9.05
CA ASP A 206 25.50 -17.17 10.28
C ASP A 206 24.61 -17.60 11.43
N ALA A 207 23.46 -16.96 11.67
CA ALA A 207 22.51 -17.33 12.71
C ALA A 207 21.95 -18.76 12.51
N VAL A 208 21.64 -19.14 11.27
CA VAL A 208 21.20 -20.50 10.95
C VAL A 208 22.33 -21.50 11.17
N ASN A 209 23.54 -21.17 10.78
CA ASN A 209 24.71 -22.03 10.94
C ASN A 209 25.11 -22.22 12.43
N GLU A 210 24.88 -21.21 13.24
CA GLU A 210 25.08 -21.31 14.69
C GLU A 210 24.15 -22.35 15.34
N VAL A 211 22.89 -22.41 14.90
CA VAL A 211 21.89 -23.34 15.46
C VAL A 211 22.01 -24.76 14.90
N PHE A 212 22.19 -24.89 13.57
CA PHE A 212 22.12 -26.18 12.87
C PHE A 212 23.48 -26.77 12.48
N GLY A 213 24.55 -26.01 12.65
CA GLY A 213 25.91 -26.43 12.32
C GLY A 213 26.47 -25.75 11.07
N PRO A 214 27.80 -25.83 10.89
CA PRO A 214 28.48 -25.10 9.83
C PRO A 214 28.06 -25.56 8.44
N SER A 215 27.96 -24.63 7.51
CA SER A 215 27.62 -24.87 6.10
C SER A 215 26.23 -25.44 5.83
N VAL A 216 25.29 -25.33 6.78
CA VAL A 216 23.88 -25.67 6.54
C VAL A 216 23.21 -24.55 5.75
N ALA A 217 23.49 -23.29 6.08
CA ALA A 217 23.00 -22.15 5.34
C ALA A 217 24.15 -21.49 4.54
N THR A 218 23.87 -21.11 3.30
CA THR A 218 24.82 -20.43 2.41
C THR A 218 24.08 -19.32 1.67
N PRO A 219 24.46 -18.04 1.77
CA PRO A 219 23.87 -16.97 0.98
C PRO A 219 24.28 -17.14 -0.48
N LEU A 220 23.32 -17.05 -1.39
CA LEU A 220 23.55 -17.11 -2.84
C LEU A 220 23.71 -15.71 -3.45
N ASP A 221 22.88 -14.79 -2.97
CA ASP A 221 22.86 -13.40 -3.39
C ASP A 221 22.30 -12.49 -2.24
N ALA A 222 22.06 -11.23 -2.55
CA ALA A 222 21.55 -10.25 -1.57
C ALA A 222 20.16 -10.60 -1.00
N SER A 223 19.39 -11.44 -1.67
CA SER A 223 18.01 -11.76 -1.34
C SER A 223 17.77 -13.23 -1.05
N THR A 224 18.66 -14.13 -1.50
CA THR A 224 18.41 -15.58 -1.48
C THR A 224 19.44 -16.30 -0.62
N ILE A 225 18.97 -17.09 0.33
CA ILE A 225 19.78 -17.94 1.19
C ILE A 225 19.36 -19.38 0.97
N LYS A 226 20.31 -20.25 0.63
CA LYS A 226 20.10 -21.68 0.47
C LYS A 226 20.38 -22.37 1.82
N VAL A 227 19.38 -23.10 2.31
CA VAL A 227 19.49 -23.88 3.57
C VAL A 227 19.32 -25.35 3.24
N ARG A 228 20.25 -26.18 3.67
CA ARG A 228 20.17 -27.63 3.55
C ARG A 228 19.11 -28.16 4.54
N ALA A 229 18.18 -28.96 4.04
CA ALA A 229 17.04 -29.45 4.81
C ALA A 229 16.89 -30.98 4.66
N PRO A 230 16.27 -31.66 5.64
CA PRO A 230 15.94 -33.07 5.51
C PRO A 230 15.05 -33.34 4.28
N VAL A 231 15.26 -34.49 3.64
CA VAL A 231 14.44 -34.93 2.50
C VAL A 231 13.07 -35.44 2.98
N ASP A 232 13.01 -36.05 4.15
CA ASP A 232 11.75 -36.55 4.74
C ASP A 232 10.79 -35.37 5.00
N PRO A 233 9.57 -35.37 4.46
CA PRO A 233 8.61 -34.28 4.61
C PRO A 233 8.27 -33.96 6.08
N ALA A 234 8.15 -34.97 6.95
CA ALA A 234 7.81 -34.76 8.35
C ALA A 234 8.96 -34.07 9.12
N GLN A 235 10.20 -34.51 8.85
CA GLN A 235 11.38 -33.89 9.43
C GLN A 235 11.62 -32.49 8.86
N LYS A 236 11.32 -32.29 7.58
CA LYS A 236 11.43 -30.95 6.93
C LYS A 236 10.50 -29.95 7.56
N VAL A 237 9.23 -30.31 7.82
CA VAL A 237 8.29 -29.41 8.51
C VAL A 237 8.79 -29.04 9.91
N SER A 238 9.29 -30.01 10.68
CA SER A 238 9.87 -29.76 12.00
C SER A 238 11.11 -28.86 11.91
N PHE A 239 11.96 -29.11 10.93
CA PHE A 239 13.17 -28.30 10.67
C PHE A 239 12.79 -26.86 10.34
N VAL A 240 11.84 -26.65 9.42
CA VAL A 240 11.37 -25.29 9.06
C VAL A 240 10.73 -24.58 10.22
N SER A 241 9.95 -25.29 11.06
CA SER A 241 9.37 -24.70 12.27
C SER A 241 10.43 -24.18 13.24
N LEU A 242 11.55 -24.87 13.39
CA LEU A 242 12.69 -24.40 14.17
C LEU A 242 13.40 -23.24 13.49
N LEU A 243 13.61 -23.34 12.18
CA LEU A 243 14.25 -22.33 11.36
C LEU A 243 13.52 -20.97 11.43
N GLU A 244 12.19 -20.96 11.29
CA GLU A 244 11.35 -19.77 11.34
C GLU A 244 11.45 -18.99 12.66
N ASN A 245 11.78 -19.66 13.74
CA ASN A 245 11.85 -19.06 15.08
C ASN A 245 13.27 -18.63 15.50
N ILE A 246 14.25 -18.72 14.61
CA ILE A 246 15.60 -18.19 14.85
C ILE A 246 15.52 -16.66 14.89
N ASN A 247 16.11 -16.10 15.93
CA ASN A 247 16.25 -14.66 16.06
C ASN A 247 17.47 -14.18 15.29
N VAL A 248 17.31 -13.17 14.47
CA VAL A 248 18.36 -12.55 13.67
C VAL A 248 18.36 -11.06 13.93
N ASP A 249 19.52 -10.46 14.09
CA ASP A 249 19.69 -9.01 14.10
C ASP A 249 19.99 -8.54 12.64
N PRO A 250 19.02 -8.00 11.91
CA PRO A 250 19.22 -7.59 10.54
C PRO A 250 20.24 -6.44 10.47
N ALA A 251 20.89 -6.27 9.32
CA ALA A 251 21.71 -5.09 9.09
C ALA A 251 20.82 -3.84 9.02
N ARG A 252 21.39 -2.69 9.36
CA ARG A 252 20.65 -1.44 9.24
C ARG A 252 20.22 -1.22 7.80
N PRO A 253 18.95 -0.90 7.55
CA PRO A 253 18.46 -0.68 6.20
C PRO A 253 19.18 0.52 5.56
N ALA A 254 19.23 0.54 4.24
CA ALA A 254 19.73 1.70 3.50
C ALA A 254 18.90 2.94 3.87
N ALA A 255 19.58 4.07 4.01
CA ALA A 255 18.96 5.34 4.35
C ALA A 255 17.95 5.74 3.27
N LYS A 256 16.67 5.89 3.64
CA LYS A 256 15.58 6.26 2.74
C LYS A 256 14.74 7.39 3.33
N VAL A 257 14.31 8.29 2.46
CA VAL A 257 13.38 9.36 2.77
C VAL A 257 12.17 9.23 1.87
N ILE A 258 11.00 9.02 2.46
CA ILE A 258 9.74 8.92 1.72
C ILE A 258 8.96 10.20 1.95
N VAL A 259 8.60 10.89 0.87
CA VAL A 259 7.85 12.14 0.92
C VAL A 259 6.53 11.96 0.19
N ASN A 260 5.42 12.17 0.90
CA ASN A 260 4.11 12.24 0.28
C ASN A 260 3.83 13.70 -0.12
N SER A 261 3.91 13.96 -1.43
CA SER A 261 3.72 15.31 -1.97
C SER A 261 2.31 15.87 -1.78
N ARG A 262 1.31 15.01 -1.64
CA ARG A 262 -0.10 15.41 -1.46
C ARG A 262 -0.43 15.78 -0.01
N THR A 263 0.10 15.03 0.94
CA THR A 263 -0.20 15.22 2.38
C THR A 263 0.89 15.99 3.12
N GLY A 264 2.06 16.15 2.51
CA GLY A 264 3.23 16.76 3.16
C GLY A 264 3.89 15.87 4.22
N THR A 265 3.52 14.59 4.28
CA THR A 265 4.09 13.66 5.26
C THR A 265 5.48 13.23 4.82
N ILE A 266 6.47 13.37 5.70
CA ILE A 266 7.84 12.92 5.49
C ILE A 266 8.13 11.78 6.45
N VAL A 267 8.63 10.67 5.92
CA VAL A 267 9.10 9.53 6.72
C VAL A 267 10.60 9.37 6.46
N ILE A 268 11.38 9.50 7.51
CA ILE A 268 12.83 9.35 7.48
C ILE A 268 13.16 7.97 8.03
N GLY A 269 13.75 7.12 7.21
CA GLY A 269 14.13 5.75 7.57
C GLY A 269 15.65 5.63 7.73
N GLY A 270 16.09 4.94 8.79
CA GLY A 270 17.51 4.71 9.05
C GLY A 270 18.28 5.94 9.50
N ASP A 271 19.60 5.79 9.56
CA ASP A 271 20.53 6.86 9.93
C ASP A 271 20.78 7.78 8.72
N VAL A 272 19.84 8.63 8.36
CA VAL A 272 20.01 9.59 7.26
C VAL A 272 20.85 10.77 7.76
N LYS A 273 22.06 10.90 7.22
CA LYS A 273 23.00 11.99 7.57
C LYS A 273 23.17 12.95 6.42
N VAL A 274 23.26 14.22 6.77
CA VAL A 274 23.54 15.30 5.82
C VAL A 274 24.99 15.78 6.01
N THR A 275 25.73 15.89 4.90
CA THR A 275 27.07 16.47 4.90
C THR A 275 26.96 18.00 4.83
N PRO A 276 28.01 18.75 5.32
CA PRO A 276 28.00 20.19 5.29
C PRO A 276 27.68 20.75 3.92
N SER A 277 26.62 21.55 3.82
CA SER A 277 26.17 22.16 2.57
C SER A 277 25.42 23.44 2.86
N VAL A 278 25.40 24.36 1.91
CA VAL A 278 24.65 25.60 1.97
C VAL A 278 23.54 25.51 0.93
N VAL A 279 22.30 25.56 1.38
CA VAL A 279 21.12 25.62 0.50
C VAL A 279 20.47 26.98 0.64
N THR A 280 20.28 27.68 -0.47
CA THR A 280 19.54 28.92 -0.52
C THR A 280 18.24 28.67 -1.25
N HIS A 281 17.11 28.96 -0.58
CA HIS A 281 15.78 28.94 -1.19
C HIS A 281 15.25 30.36 -1.14
N GLY A 282 15.17 31.00 -2.29
CA GLY A 282 14.65 32.36 -2.40
C GLY A 282 13.21 32.36 -2.82
N SER A 283 12.32 32.91 -2.00
CA SER A 283 10.96 33.26 -2.39
C SER A 283 10.84 34.77 -2.52
N LEU A 284 10.45 35.25 -3.71
CA LEU A 284 10.09 36.65 -3.96
C LEU A 284 8.58 36.75 -3.72
N THR A 285 8.18 37.51 -2.71
CA THR A 285 6.75 37.80 -2.46
C THR A 285 6.46 39.25 -2.91
N VAL A 286 5.65 39.39 -3.94
CA VAL A 286 5.15 40.67 -4.42
C VAL A 286 3.76 40.87 -3.80
N ARG A 287 3.60 41.88 -2.94
CA ARG A 287 2.31 42.32 -2.39
C ARG A 287 1.90 43.61 -3.05
N ILE A 288 0.70 43.62 -3.62
CA ILE A 288 0.07 44.83 -4.16
C ILE A 288 -1.11 45.15 -3.22
N ASN A 289 -0.98 46.26 -2.45
CA ASN A 289 -2.06 46.76 -1.62
C ASN A 289 -2.74 47.92 -2.36
N GLU A 290 -4.04 47.82 -2.57
CA GLU A 290 -4.87 48.90 -3.14
C GLU A 290 -5.72 49.48 -2.02
N ASP A 291 -5.30 50.65 -1.52
CA ASP A 291 -6.05 51.41 -0.51
C ASP A 291 -6.85 52.51 -1.20
N LYS A 292 -8.17 52.47 -1.06
CA LYS A 292 -9.06 53.53 -1.57
C LYS A 292 -9.25 54.59 -0.48
N GLN A 293 -8.56 55.72 -0.61
CA GLN A 293 -8.82 56.86 0.25
C GLN A 293 -9.98 57.69 -0.30
N VAL A 294 -11.05 57.74 0.46
CA VAL A 294 -12.21 58.64 0.16
C VAL A 294 -12.02 59.93 0.91
N THR A 295 -11.52 60.96 0.24
CA THR A 295 -11.41 62.29 0.81
C THR A 295 -12.67 63.09 0.51
N SER A 296 -13.48 63.37 1.52
CA SER A 296 -14.60 64.30 1.39
C SER A 296 -14.13 65.72 1.60
N THR A 297 -14.03 66.52 0.56
CA THR A 297 -13.81 67.97 0.63
C THR A 297 -15.13 68.67 0.92
N ALA A 298 -15.24 69.29 2.13
CA ALA A 298 -16.35 70.17 2.42
C ALA A 298 -16.02 71.59 1.93
N ASN A 299 -16.76 72.08 0.96
CA ASN A 299 -16.64 73.47 0.55
C ASN A 299 -17.38 74.39 1.53
N VAL A 300 -16.63 75.23 2.26
CA VAL A 300 -17.17 76.22 3.17
C VAL A 300 -17.26 77.55 2.40
N ALA A 301 -18.49 77.96 2.04
CA ALA A 301 -18.71 79.31 1.54
C ALA A 301 -19.29 80.16 2.61
N GLN A 302 -18.61 81.30 2.93
CA GLN A 302 -19.09 82.34 3.85
C GLN A 302 -19.86 83.38 3.06
N ASN A 303 -21.15 83.50 3.31
CA ASN A 303 -22.00 84.58 2.86
C ASN A 303 -22.41 85.48 4.05
N ALA A 304 -22.77 86.76 3.76
CA ALA A 304 -23.14 87.75 4.75
C ALA A 304 -24.36 87.38 5.66
N GLN A 305 -24.96 86.22 5.49
CA GLN A 305 -26.11 85.71 6.23
C GLN A 305 -25.90 84.39 6.95
N GLY A 306 -24.68 83.85 7.01
CA GLY A 306 -24.36 82.60 7.68
C GLY A 306 -23.50 81.64 6.88
N THR A 307 -22.86 80.74 7.57
CA THR A 307 -22.00 79.70 6.94
C THR A 307 -22.87 78.55 6.43
N VAL A 308 -22.91 78.29 5.13
CA VAL A 308 -23.55 77.13 4.58
C VAL A 308 -22.46 76.13 4.18
N VAL A 309 -22.51 74.99 4.78
CA VAL A 309 -21.64 73.85 4.46
C VAL A 309 -22.38 72.95 3.44
N THR A 310 -21.94 72.92 2.20
CA THR A 310 -22.45 71.98 1.22
C THR A 310 -21.50 70.79 1.13
N PRO A 311 -22.01 69.55 1.23
CA PRO A 311 -21.18 68.38 1.00
C PRO A 311 -20.66 68.38 -0.45
N GLY A 312 -19.34 68.39 -0.64
CA GLY A 312 -18.73 68.20 -1.94
C GLY A 312 -18.86 66.74 -2.39
N GLN A 313 -18.87 66.51 -3.69
CA GLN A 313 -18.82 65.16 -4.19
C GLN A 313 -17.53 64.48 -3.76
N PRO A 314 -17.60 63.25 -3.24
CA PRO A 314 -16.41 62.47 -2.84
C PRO A 314 -15.55 62.23 -4.10
N VAL A 315 -14.29 62.67 -4.03
CA VAL A 315 -13.27 62.31 -5.03
C VAL A 315 -12.57 61.07 -4.53
N VAL A 316 -12.74 59.99 -5.28
CA VAL A 316 -12.03 58.72 -5.08
C VAL A 316 -10.71 58.82 -5.83
N THR A 317 -9.61 58.91 -5.12
CA THR A 317 -8.26 58.71 -5.67
C THR A 317 -7.82 57.32 -5.38
N ASP A 318 -7.51 56.57 -6.43
CA ASP A 318 -6.88 55.25 -6.29
C ASP A 318 -5.40 55.49 -6.03
N ASP A 319 -4.96 55.15 -4.83
CA ASP A 319 -3.54 55.18 -4.41
C ASP A 319 -3.06 53.70 -4.41
N THR A 320 -2.25 53.36 -5.39
CA THR A 320 -1.72 52.00 -5.54
C THR A 320 -0.31 51.96 -5.01
N GLU A 321 -0.10 51.40 -3.83
CA GLU A 321 1.20 51.13 -3.29
C GLU A 321 1.62 49.71 -3.65
N ILE A 322 2.67 49.57 -4.46
CA ILE A 322 3.27 48.27 -4.79
C ILE A 322 4.45 48.08 -3.86
N ILE A 323 4.28 47.22 -2.86
CA ILE A 323 5.35 46.78 -1.98
C ILE A 323 5.93 45.49 -2.50
N ILE A 324 7.17 45.51 -2.95
CA ILE A 324 7.94 44.32 -3.27
C ILE A 324 8.75 44.01 -2.01
N GLU A 325 8.30 43.00 -1.26
CA GLU A 325 9.08 42.41 -0.18
C GLU A 325 9.93 41.31 -0.76
N GLU A 326 11.21 41.55 -0.85
CA GLU A 326 12.23 40.54 -1.08
C GLU A 326 12.52 39.91 0.28
N GLU A 327 11.96 38.71 0.55
CA GLU A 327 12.40 37.98 1.75
C GLU A 327 13.91 37.71 1.60
N PRO A 328 14.71 38.03 2.63
CA PRO A 328 16.13 37.73 2.58
C PRO A 328 16.28 36.21 2.36
N ALA A 329 17.05 35.83 1.34
CA ALA A 329 17.39 34.45 1.07
C ALA A 329 17.92 33.81 2.35
N ARG A 330 17.17 32.84 2.89
CA ARG A 330 17.55 32.15 4.12
C ARG A 330 18.52 31.03 3.72
N ALA A 331 19.76 31.20 4.12
CA ALA A 331 20.80 30.20 3.92
C ALA A 331 20.89 29.32 5.19
N PHE A 332 20.84 28.01 4.98
CA PHE A 332 21.04 27.04 6.04
C PHE A 332 22.42 26.43 5.92
N VAL A 333 23.18 26.44 7.00
CA VAL A 333 24.49 25.80 7.11
C VAL A 333 24.32 24.65 8.11
N PHE A 334 24.55 23.43 7.65
CA PHE A 334 24.45 22.24 8.49
C PHE A 334 25.84 21.75 8.89
N ASP A 335 26.01 21.40 10.15
CA ASP A 335 27.23 20.82 10.69
C ASP A 335 27.42 19.36 10.21
N PRO A 336 28.64 18.85 10.15
CA PRO A 336 28.89 17.48 9.71
C PRO A 336 28.27 16.45 10.66
N GLY A 337 27.41 15.59 10.13
CA GLY A 337 26.81 14.48 10.88
C GLY A 337 25.49 14.82 11.56
N VAL A 338 24.85 15.94 11.20
CA VAL A 338 23.49 16.26 11.63
C VAL A 338 22.51 15.25 11.05
N GLU A 339 21.58 14.79 11.88
CA GLU A 339 20.50 13.91 11.41
C GLU A 339 19.52 14.72 10.54
N LEU A 340 18.97 14.07 9.52
CA LEU A 340 18.00 14.73 8.63
C LEU A 340 16.75 15.22 9.39
N SER A 341 16.38 14.57 10.48
CA SER A 341 15.30 15.01 11.37
C SER A 341 15.47 16.45 11.83
N ASP A 342 16.68 16.81 12.29
CA ASP A 342 16.99 18.15 12.79
C ASP A 342 16.92 19.19 11.66
N VAL A 343 17.32 18.79 10.46
CA VAL A 343 17.22 19.62 9.24
C VAL A 343 15.76 19.89 8.87
N VAL A 344 14.94 18.84 8.87
CA VAL A 344 13.50 18.95 8.57
C VAL A 344 12.78 19.81 9.62
N ASP A 345 13.12 19.65 10.89
CA ASP A 345 12.53 20.44 11.97
C ASP A 345 12.94 21.93 11.86
N ALA A 346 14.19 22.21 11.50
CA ALA A 346 14.65 23.58 11.26
C ALA A 346 13.91 24.23 10.07
N ILE A 347 13.72 23.49 8.97
CA ILE A 347 13.02 23.98 7.77
C ILE A 347 11.52 24.19 8.06
N ASN A 348 10.88 23.27 8.79
CA ASN A 348 9.49 23.41 9.23
C ASN A 348 9.32 24.60 10.17
N GLY A 349 10.30 24.86 11.06
CA GLY A 349 10.31 26.02 11.99
C GLY A 349 10.32 27.36 11.27
N VAL A 350 10.80 27.41 10.04
CA VAL A 350 10.79 28.61 9.18
C VAL A 350 9.49 28.75 8.37
N GLY A 351 8.62 27.74 8.39
CA GLY A 351 7.32 27.76 7.70
C GLY A 351 7.37 27.40 6.22
N ALA A 352 8.37 26.65 5.76
CA ALA A 352 8.45 26.15 4.41
C ALA A 352 7.26 25.20 4.09
N SER A 353 6.79 25.25 2.85
CA SER A 353 5.73 24.34 2.42
C SER A 353 6.29 22.92 2.17
N PRO A 354 5.43 21.87 2.21
CA PRO A 354 5.85 20.51 1.87
C PRO A 354 6.49 20.38 0.49
N ALA A 355 6.06 21.19 -0.47
CA ALA A 355 6.63 21.23 -1.81
C ALA A 355 8.06 21.77 -1.80
N ASP A 356 8.32 22.84 -1.01
CA ASP A 356 9.65 23.41 -0.86
C ASP A 356 10.63 22.43 -0.22
N LEU A 357 10.14 21.65 0.77
CA LEU A 357 10.93 20.58 1.39
C LEU A 357 11.39 19.52 0.38
N VAL A 358 10.50 19.11 -0.54
CA VAL A 358 10.88 18.15 -1.61
C VAL A 358 12.01 18.73 -2.45
N VAL A 359 11.88 19.99 -2.89
CA VAL A 359 12.89 20.67 -3.73
C VAL A 359 14.22 20.79 -3.00
N ILE A 360 14.19 21.16 -1.72
CA ILE A 360 15.41 21.27 -0.90
C ILE A 360 16.09 19.90 -0.73
N LEU A 361 15.32 18.86 -0.44
CA LEU A 361 15.85 17.50 -0.27
C LEU A 361 16.42 16.96 -1.59
N GLU A 362 15.78 17.21 -2.72
CA GLU A 362 16.30 16.85 -4.04
C GLU A 362 17.58 17.60 -4.36
N ALA A 363 17.63 18.90 -4.07
CA ALA A 363 18.86 19.70 -4.25
C ALA A 363 20.00 19.20 -3.37
N LEU A 364 19.75 18.84 -2.11
CA LEU A 364 20.73 18.23 -1.20
C LEU A 364 21.24 16.88 -1.73
N ARG A 365 20.35 16.08 -2.32
CA ARG A 365 20.74 14.79 -2.95
C ARG A 365 21.60 15.01 -4.18
N GLU A 366 21.21 15.90 -5.08
CA GLU A 366 21.97 16.22 -6.31
C GLU A 366 23.34 16.85 -5.99
N ALA A 367 23.41 17.64 -4.92
CA ALA A 367 24.68 18.19 -4.42
C ALA A 367 25.56 17.11 -3.73
N GLY A 368 25.05 15.87 -3.54
CA GLY A 368 25.76 14.81 -2.82
C GLY A 368 25.84 15.04 -1.31
N ALA A 369 25.12 16.02 -0.82
CA ALA A 369 25.05 16.35 0.61
C ALA A 369 24.14 15.41 1.41
N LEU A 370 23.09 14.89 0.79
CA LEU A 370 22.19 13.90 1.35
C LEU A 370 22.52 12.50 0.81
N ARG A 371 22.94 11.60 1.71
CA ARG A 371 23.27 10.20 1.37
C ARG A 371 22.07 9.30 1.68
N ALA A 372 20.94 9.53 0.99
CA ALA A 372 19.74 8.73 1.11
C ALA A 372 19.00 8.65 -0.23
N GLU A 373 18.24 7.58 -0.39
CA GLU A 373 17.29 7.45 -1.50
C GLU A 373 16.02 8.25 -1.17
N ILE A 374 15.63 9.16 -2.06
CA ILE A 374 14.38 9.93 -1.93
C ILE A 374 13.31 9.27 -2.78
N ILE A 375 12.18 8.90 -2.16
CA ILE A 375 11.02 8.33 -2.81
C ILE A 375 9.85 9.29 -2.63
N VAL A 376 9.34 9.86 -3.72
CA VAL A 376 8.16 10.73 -3.71
C VAL A 376 6.92 9.93 -4.08
N ILE A 377 5.86 9.98 -3.23
CA ILE A 377 4.60 9.25 -3.39
C ILE A 377 3.38 10.20 -3.33
#